data_dbf074879eb65e96a1ddecc27fcebf91
#
_entry.id   dbf074879eb65e96a1ddecc27fcebf91
#
_cell.length_a   1.000
_cell.length_b   1.000
_cell.length_c   1.000
_cell.angle_alpha   90.00
_cell.angle_beta   90.00
_cell.angle_gamma   90.00
#
_symmetry.space_group_name_H-M   'P 1'
#
loop_
_entity.id
_entity.type
_entity.pdbx_description
1 polymer ?
#
loop_
_entity_poly.entity_id
_entity_poly.type
_entity_poly.pdbx_seq_one_letter_code
_entity_poly.pdbx_strand_id
1 'polypeptide(L)'
;MKAFSGLALIALSLTLSACGEKDAKNSVAGEPVAAVAAPAGTTWSTTVTQTPEGNFVMGNPQAKVKLVEYASYTCSHCRDFAAEASEAIRKIVDSGKMSYELRNFVRDPIDIATSLLARCGGKDVFYPISDQFFANQNAMFEKAQALGDAKYQQLMSAPPTQRFGNLAQAVGLVDFAKQRGIAEDQAKQCLADTAAAEKLAKGVEKASSQYKIDGTPTFILNDVKVDNVANWASLQPKLKEAGI
;
A
#
# COMPACT_ATOMS: atom_id res chain seq x y z
N MET A 1 17.79 17.42 -86.60
CA MET A 1 16.62 17.80 -85.77
C MET A 1 16.90 17.26 -84.39
N LYS A 2 17.16 18.16 -83.44
CA LYS A 2 17.75 17.84 -82.14
C LYS A 2 16.59 17.80 -81.11
N ALA A 3 16.41 16.65 -80.41
CA ALA A 3 15.50 16.51 -79.29
C ALA A 3 16.29 16.78 -78.01
N PHE A 4 15.80 17.72 -77.18
CA PHE A 4 16.32 18.01 -75.81
C PHE A 4 15.44 17.23 -74.83
N SER A 5 16.09 16.31 -74.08
CA SER A 5 15.45 15.66 -72.92
C SER A 5 15.78 16.47 -71.67
N GLY A 6 14.72 17.02 -71.06
CA GLY A 6 14.85 17.65 -69.71
C GLY A 6 14.75 16.61 -68.62
N LEU A 7 15.79 16.53 -67.78
CA LEU A 7 15.84 15.71 -66.60
C LEU A 7 15.33 16.50 -65.38
N ALA A 8 14.16 16.13 -64.89
CA ALA A 8 13.62 16.72 -63.64
C ALA A 8 14.17 15.96 -62.43
N LEU A 9 14.97 16.67 -61.61
CA LEU A 9 15.44 16.18 -60.31
C LEU A 9 14.33 16.41 -59.25
N ILE A 10 13.75 15.31 -58.78
CA ILE A 10 12.84 15.34 -57.64
C ILE A 10 13.72 15.16 -56.38
N ALA A 11 13.85 16.25 -55.62
CA ALA A 11 14.48 16.22 -54.31
C ALA A 11 13.49 15.64 -53.28
N LEU A 12 13.76 14.40 -52.81
CA LEU A 12 13.01 13.73 -51.76
C LEU A 12 13.54 14.18 -50.39
N SER A 13 12.88 15.13 -49.74
CA SER A 13 13.19 15.55 -48.39
C SER A 13 12.68 14.50 -47.38
N LEU A 14 13.58 13.68 -46.84
CA LEU A 14 13.29 12.83 -45.69
C LEU A 14 13.28 13.71 -44.43
N THR A 15 12.07 13.97 -43.89
CA THR A 15 11.91 14.48 -42.53
C THR A 15 12.05 13.29 -41.56
N LEU A 16 13.19 13.20 -40.87
CA LEU A 16 13.33 12.33 -39.72
C LEU A 16 12.53 12.93 -38.56
N SER A 17 11.33 12.41 -38.33
CA SER A 17 10.62 12.57 -37.08
C SER A 17 11.19 11.59 -36.07
N ALA A 18 12.22 12.00 -35.34
CA ALA A 18 12.68 11.29 -34.16
C ALA A 18 11.75 11.67 -32.98
N CYS A 19 10.59 11.01 -32.89
CA CYS A 19 9.82 11.00 -31.65
C CYS A 19 10.51 10.07 -30.66
N GLY A 20 11.11 10.65 -29.64
CA GLY A 20 11.68 9.93 -28.51
C GLY A 20 10.59 9.23 -27.71
N GLU A 21 10.46 7.92 -27.88
CA GLU A 21 9.46 7.04 -27.24
C GLU A 21 10.04 6.35 -26.00
N LYS A 22 10.89 7.03 -25.25
CA LYS A 22 11.58 6.41 -24.09
C LYS A 22 11.08 6.84 -22.70
N ASP A 23 10.26 7.86 -22.56
CA ASP A 23 9.88 8.39 -21.23
C ASP A 23 8.43 8.15 -20.80
N ALA A 24 7.57 7.60 -21.64
CA ALA A 24 6.15 7.42 -21.33
C ALA A 24 5.86 6.33 -20.26
N LYS A 25 6.80 5.43 -19.98
CA LYS A 25 6.60 4.32 -19.01
C LYS A 25 6.87 4.68 -17.56
N ASN A 26 7.46 5.84 -17.27
CA ASN A 26 7.81 6.27 -15.91
C ASN A 26 7.12 7.58 -15.48
N SER A 27 6.14 8.06 -16.22
CA SER A 27 5.41 9.28 -15.88
C SER A 27 4.11 8.94 -15.13
N VAL A 28 3.91 9.59 -13.98
CA VAL A 28 2.62 9.54 -13.24
C VAL A 28 1.61 10.55 -13.79
N ALA A 29 2.02 11.41 -14.75
CA ALA A 29 1.16 12.45 -15.29
C ALA A 29 -0.05 11.88 -16.06
N GLY A 30 -1.23 12.41 -15.81
CA GLY A 30 -2.50 12.00 -16.43
C GLY A 30 -3.43 13.18 -16.67
N GLU A 31 -4.41 12.95 -17.54
CA GLU A 31 -5.51 13.91 -17.75
C GLU A 31 -6.40 13.97 -16.49
N PRO A 32 -7.07 15.12 -16.24
CA PRO A 32 -8.01 15.26 -15.14
C PRO A 32 -9.06 14.14 -15.13
N VAL A 33 -9.19 13.45 -14.01
CA VAL A 33 -10.11 12.33 -13.86
C VAL A 33 -11.47 12.83 -13.40
N ALA A 34 -12.53 12.47 -14.14
CA ALA A 34 -13.90 12.79 -13.74
C ALA A 34 -14.31 11.99 -12.50
N ALA A 35 -15.10 12.61 -11.62
CA ALA A 35 -15.69 11.93 -10.47
C ALA A 35 -16.69 10.85 -10.90
N VAL A 36 -16.76 9.76 -10.15
CA VAL A 36 -17.70 8.65 -10.35
C VAL A 36 -18.47 8.42 -9.07
N ALA A 37 -19.78 8.60 -9.09
CA ALA A 37 -20.62 8.38 -7.91
C ALA A 37 -20.58 6.91 -7.45
N ALA A 38 -20.60 6.70 -6.14
CA ALA A 38 -20.76 5.37 -5.56
C ALA A 38 -22.21 4.86 -5.80
N PRO A 39 -22.43 3.55 -5.76
CA PRO A 39 -23.77 2.97 -5.77
C PRO A 39 -24.65 3.56 -4.67
N ALA A 40 -25.94 3.70 -4.94
CA ALA A 40 -26.89 4.29 -4.00
C ALA A 40 -26.82 3.63 -2.61
N GLY A 41 -26.77 4.43 -1.57
CA GLY A 41 -26.67 3.97 -0.18
C GLY A 41 -25.28 3.56 0.29
N THR A 42 -24.24 3.76 -0.54
CA THR A 42 -22.84 3.45 -0.18
C THR A 42 -21.91 4.64 -0.45
N THR A 43 -20.68 4.55 0.06
CA THR A 43 -19.58 5.44 -0.31
C THR A 43 -18.41 4.60 -0.84
N TRP A 44 -17.57 5.19 -1.66
CA TRP A 44 -16.41 4.45 -2.16
C TRP A 44 -15.40 4.13 -1.04
N SER A 45 -15.27 4.98 -0.03
CA SER A 45 -14.38 4.73 1.12
C SER A 45 -14.85 3.58 2.04
N THR A 46 -16.12 3.17 1.95
CA THR A 46 -16.64 1.96 2.63
C THR A 46 -16.71 0.74 1.71
N THR A 47 -16.42 0.91 0.44
CA THR A 47 -16.38 -0.19 -0.53
C THR A 47 -14.97 -0.78 -0.56
N VAL A 48 -14.79 -1.97 -0.01
CA VAL A 48 -13.50 -2.67 0.02
C VAL A 48 -13.61 -4.00 -0.72
N THR A 49 -12.68 -4.21 -1.65
CA THR A 49 -12.55 -5.48 -2.39
C THR A 49 -11.26 -6.18 -2.01
N GLN A 50 -11.21 -7.50 -2.20
CA GLN A 50 -10.01 -8.27 -1.97
C GLN A 50 -9.41 -8.72 -3.30
N THR A 51 -8.09 -8.50 -3.48
CA THR A 51 -7.37 -8.95 -4.68
C THR A 51 -7.12 -10.47 -4.63
N PRO A 52 -6.81 -11.11 -5.77
CA PRO A 52 -6.41 -12.53 -5.78
C PRO A 52 -5.20 -12.83 -4.88
N GLU A 53 -4.30 -11.87 -4.72
CA GLU A 53 -3.15 -11.95 -3.81
C GLU A 53 -3.58 -11.81 -2.34
N GLY A 54 -4.84 -11.46 -2.08
CA GLY A 54 -5.42 -11.33 -0.76
C GLY A 54 -5.23 -9.94 -0.14
N ASN A 55 -4.79 -8.93 -0.89
CA ASN A 55 -4.74 -7.55 -0.39
C ASN A 55 -6.11 -6.88 -0.46
N PHE A 56 -6.26 -5.78 0.27
CA PHE A 56 -7.52 -5.05 0.33
C PHE A 56 -7.42 -3.72 -0.39
N VAL A 57 -8.35 -3.45 -1.30
CA VAL A 57 -8.45 -2.23 -2.09
C VAL A 57 -9.71 -1.48 -1.69
N MET A 58 -9.56 -0.26 -1.22
CA MET A 58 -10.64 0.66 -0.88
C MET A 58 -10.96 1.53 -2.11
N GLY A 59 -12.23 1.63 -2.46
CA GLY A 59 -12.70 2.56 -3.50
C GLY A 59 -13.30 1.90 -4.72
N ASN A 60 -13.49 2.73 -5.74
CA ASN A 60 -13.98 2.29 -7.04
C ASN A 60 -12.99 1.30 -7.69
N PRO A 61 -13.38 0.04 -7.94
CA PRO A 61 -12.49 -0.94 -8.57
C PRO A 61 -12.05 -0.54 -9.99
N GLN A 62 -12.81 0.35 -10.64
CA GLN A 62 -12.53 0.87 -11.98
C GLN A 62 -11.89 2.27 -11.94
N ALA A 63 -11.44 2.75 -10.77
CA ALA A 63 -10.77 4.03 -10.66
C ALA A 63 -9.56 4.10 -11.59
N LYS A 64 -9.43 5.22 -12.31
CA LYS A 64 -8.31 5.43 -13.24
C LYS A 64 -6.99 5.68 -12.52
N VAL A 65 -7.04 6.27 -11.33
CA VAL A 65 -5.86 6.46 -10.48
C VAL A 65 -5.85 5.37 -9.42
N LYS A 66 -4.76 4.63 -9.33
CA LYS A 66 -4.54 3.55 -8.37
C LYS A 66 -3.35 3.90 -7.50
N LEU A 67 -3.60 4.16 -6.23
CA LEU A 67 -2.56 4.41 -5.24
C LEU A 67 -2.36 3.16 -4.39
N VAL A 68 -1.14 2.63 -4.40
CA VAL A 68 -0.70 1.56 -3.50
C VAL A 68 0.31 2.15 -2.53
N GLU A 69 0.11 1.94 -1.24
CA GLU A 69 1.06 2.24 -0.18
C GLU A 69 1.63 0.94 0.39
N TYR A 70 2.94 0.80 0.34
CA TYR A 70 3.66 -0.21 1.10
C TYR A 70 4.04 0.39 2.46
N ALA A 71 3.41 -0.12 3.52
CA ALA A 71 3.57 0.40 4.87
C ALA A 71 3.81 -0.69 5.90
N SER A 72 4.42 -0.30 7.01
CA SER A 72 4.73 -1.13 8.17
C SER A 72 4.12 -0.53 9.43
N TYR A 73 3.47 -1.36 10.23
CA TYR A 73 2.93 -0.91 11.53
C TYR A 73 4.01 -0.60 12.57
N THR A 74 5.27 -0.94 12.30
CA THR A 74 6.42 -0.58 13.13
C THR A 74 7.26 0.57 12.54
N CYS A 75 6.77 1.23 11.49
CA CYS A 75 7.40 2.40 10.90
C CYS A 75 6.78 3.70 11.41
N SER A 76 7.56 4.58 12.05
CA SER A 76 7.08 5.87 12.53
C SER A 76 6.61 6.79 11.41
N HIS A 77 7.31 6.81 10.27
CA HIS A 77 6.88 7.60 9.12
C HIS A 77 5.54 7.13 8.53
N CYS A 78 5.23 5.81 8.58
CA CYS A 78 3.93 5.30 8.18
C CYS A 78 2.81 5.72 9.15
N ARG A 79 3.09 5.73 10.46
CA ARG A 79 2.17 6.26 11.46
C ARG A 79 1.87 7.73 11.20
N ASP A 80 2.90 8.53 10.99
CA ASP A 80 2.78 9.97 10.77
C ASP A 80 2.01 10.24 9.47
N PHE A 81 2.32 9.50 8.40
CA PHE A 81 1.56 9.55 7.15
C PHE A 81 0.09 9.17 7.34
N ALA A 82 -0.22 8.09 8.06
CA ALA A 82 -1.60 7.69 8.33
C ALA A 82 -2.36 8.78 9.09
N ALA A 83 -1.73 9.41 10.09
CA ALA A 83 -2.34 10.50 10.85
C ALA A 83 -2.63 11.75 9.99
N GLU A 84 -1.75 12.06 9.03
CA GLU A 84 -1.89 13.24 8.15
C GLU A 84 -2.84 13.00 6.98
N ALA A 85 -2.83 11.80 6.39
CA ALA A 85 -3.35 11.55 5.06
C ALA A 85 -4.66 10.74 5.03
N SER A 86 -4.96 9.91 6.04
CA SER A 86 -6.07 8.95 5.96
C SER A 86 -7.41 9.59 5.60
N GLU A 87 -7.74 10.73 6.21
CA GLU A 87 -9.00 11.43 5.91
C GLU A 87 -9.01 12.02 4.49
N ALA A 88 -7.89 12.63 4.07
CA ALA A 88 -7.77 13.22 2.74
C ALA A 88 -7.82 12.13 1.64
N ILE A 89 -7.16 10.99 1.85
CA ILE A 89 -7.22 9.82 0.96
C ILE A 89 -8.67 9.34 0.84
N ARG A 90 -9.40 9.17 1.96
CA ARG A 90 -10.82 8.76 1.91
C ARG A 90 -11.69 9.74 1.11
N LYS A 91 -11.50 11.04 1.28
CA LYS A 91 -12.23 12.07 0.49
C LYS A 91 -11.94 11.94 -1.01
N ILE A 92 -10.69 11.69 -1.39
CA ILE A 92 -10.32 11.47 -2.78
C ILE A 92 -10.94 10.16 -3.30
N VAL A 93 -10.87 9.08 -2.53
CA VAL A 93 -11.50 7.80 -2.85
C VAL A 93 -13.01 7.96 -3.04
N ASP A 94 -13.69 8.71 -2.17
CA ASP A 94 -15.14 8.95 -2.26
C ASP A 94 -15.55 9.72 -3.50
N SER A 95 -14.65 10.47 -4.12
CA SER A 95 -14.90 11.05 -5.45
C SER A 95 -14.98 10.00 -6.57
N GLY A 96 -14.59 8.76 -6.32
CA GLY A 96 -14.51 7.66 -7.29
C GLY A 96 -13.37 7.77 -8.30
N LYS A 97 -12.51 8.79 -8.18
CA LYS A 97 -11.39 9.04 -9.09
C LYS A 97 -10.20 8.12 -8.80
N MET A 98 -10.01 7.76 -7.52
CA MET A 98 -8.86 6.99 -7.02
C MET A 98 -9.32 5.77 -6.23
N SER A 99 -8.62 4.66 -6.38
CA SER A 99 -8.62 3.55 -5.43
C SER A 99 -7.35 3.58 -4.59
N TYR A 100 -7.45 3.09 -3.35
CA TYR A 100 -6.33 3.03 -2.42
C TYR A 100 -6.13 1.61 -1.91
N GLU A 101 -4.90 1.12 -1.96
CA GLU A 101 -4.50 -0.20 -1.47
C GLU A 101 -3.36 -0.07 -0.47
N LEU A 102 -3.60 -0.49 0.80
CA LEU A 102 -2.57 -0.61 1.82
C LEU A 102 -1.98 -2.02 1.77
N ARG A 103 -0.69 -2.12 1.45
CA ARG A 103 0.07 -3.37 1.44
C ARG A 103 1.04 -3.43 2.61
N ASN A 104 0.90 -4.46 3.43
CA ASN A 104 1.81 -4.67 4.55
C ASN A 104 3.22 -5.00 4.04
N PHE A 105 4.18 -4.14 4.36
CA PHE A 105 5.61 -4.34 4.14
C PHE A 105 6.24 -4.65 5.49
N VAL A 106 6.13 -5.92 5.90
CA VAL A 106 6.52 -6.36 7.25
C VAL A 106 8.04 -6.32 7.44
N ARG A 107 8.50 -5.72 8.54
CA ARG A 107 9.90 -5.44 8.81
C ARG A 107 10.47 -6.26 9.97
N ASP A 108 9.61 -6.68 10.89
CA ASP A 108 9.98 -7.37 12.11
C ASP A 108 8.82 -8.26 12.62
N PRO A 109 9.06 -9.13 13.62
CA PRO A 109 8.02 -10.02 14.16
C PRO A 109 6.81 -9.32 14.77
N ILE A 110 6.95 -8.12 15.35
CA ILE A 110 5.82 -7.36 15.88
C ILE A 110 4.96 -6.86 14.73
N ASP A 111 5.58 -6.40 13.64
CA ASP A 111 4.88 -5.97 12.43
C ASP A 111 4.12 -7.12 11.77
N ILE A 112 4.72 -8.33 11.70
CA ILE A 112 4.02 -9.53 11.23
C ILE A 112 2.79 -9.81 12.10
N ALA A 113 2.94 -9.83 13.42
CA ALA A 113 1.83 -10.09 14.34
C ALA A 113 0.71 -9.04 14.20
N THR A 114 1.08 -7.75 14.11
CA THR A 114 0.12 -6.65 13.89
C THR A 114 -0.58 -6.79 12.55
N SER A 115 0.15 -7.14 11.48
CA SER A 115 -0.39 -7.34 10.14
C SER A 115 -1.36 -8.52 10.07
N LEU A 116 -1.05 -9.63 10.76
CA LEU A 116 -1.97 -10.77 10.88
C LEU A 116 -3.27 -10.36 11.58
N LEU A 117 -3.18 -9.61 12.67
CA LEU A 117 -4.37 -9.11 13.39
C LEU A 117 -5.19 -8.10 12.56
N ALA A 118 -4.53 -7.17 11.87
CA ALA A 118 -5.22 -6.20 11.03
C ALA A 118 -6.04 -6.87 9.91
N ARG A 119 -5.54 -7.98 9.39
CA ARG A 119 -6.18 -8.76 8.32
C ARG A 119 -7.23 -9.76 8.84
N CYS A 120 -7.20 -10.05 10.12
CA CYS A 120 -7.97 -11.10 10.77
C CYS A 120 -9.50 -10.88 10.65
N GLY A 121 -9.96 -9.65 10.70
CA GLY A 121 -11.38 -9.30 10.56
C GLY A 121 -11.88 -9.22 9.11
N GLY A 122 -11.01 -9.46 8.13
CA GLY A 122 -11.35 -9.39 6.71
C GLY A 122 -11.48 -7.96 6.17
N LYS A 123 -12.02 -7.85 4.96
CA LYS A 123 -12.01 -6.62 4.17
C LYS A 123 -12.75 -5.44 4.81
N ASP A 124 -13.83 -5.69 5.51
CA ASP A 124 -14.73 -4.64 5.99
C ASP A 124 -14.17 -3.91 7.23
N VAL A 125 -13.26 -4.55 7.98
CA VAL A 125 -12.63 -3.97 9.17
C VAL A 125 -11.15 -3.62 8.97
N PHE A 126 -10.54 -4.02 7.85
CA PHE A 126 -9.11 -3.86 7.62
C PHE A 126 -8.63 -2.41 7.72
N TYR A 127 -9.26 -1.48 7.02
CA TYR A 127 -8.84 -0.07 7.05
C TYR A 127 -9.10 0.60 8.40
N PRO A 128 -10.30 0.48 9.01
CA PRO A 128 -10.55 1.04 10.33
C PRO A 128 -9.58 0.55 11.42
N ILE A 129 -9.24 -0.75 11.41
CA ILE A 129 -8.33 -1.30 12.42
C ILE A 129 -6.88 -0.94 12.10
N SER A 130 -6.49 -0.83 10.81
CA SER A 130 -5.16 -0.40 10.39
C SER A 130 -4.84 1.01 10.89
N ASP A 131 -5.75 1.96 10.72
CA ASP A 131 -5.60 3.31 11.25
C ASP A 131 -5.36 3.30 12.77
N GLN A 132 -6.10 2.44 13.47
CA GLN A 132 -5.98 2.33 14.92
C GLN A 132 -4.66 1.66 15.35
N PHE A 133 -4.14 0.69 14.58
CA PHE A 133 -2.81 0.11 14.83
C PHE A 133 -1.71 1.16 14.62
N PHE A 134 -1.79 1.99 13.58
CA PHE A 134 -0.85 3.11 13.43
C PHE A 134 -0.95 4.08 14.61
N ALA A 135 -2.15 4.47 15.00
CA ALA A 135 -2.34 5.38 16.16
C ALA A 135 -1.83 4.79 17.48
N ASN A 136 -1.88 3.46 17.65
CA ASN A 136 -1.42 2.76 18.85
C ASN A 136 0.08 2.44 18.86
N GLN A 137 0.83 2.80 17.82
CA GLN A 137 2.22 2.38 17.61
C GLN A 137 3.12 2.70 18.81
N ASN A 138 3.02 3.89 19.38
CA ASN A 138 3.84 4.29 20.54
C ASN A 138 3.59 3.39 21.75
N ALA A 139 2.32 3.14 22.10
CA ALA A 139 1.98 2.27 23.22
C ALA A 139 2.43 0.81 22.99
N MET A 140 2.41 0.35 21.75
CA MET A 140 2.97 -0.95 21.37
C MET A 140 4.49 -0.99 21.58
N PHE A 141 5.22 0.04 21.18
CA PHE A 141 6.67 0.13 21.38
C PHE A 141 7.07 0.25 22.82
N GLU A 142 6.34 1.02 23.64
CA GLU A 142 6.58 1.08 25.10
C GLU A 142 6.50 -0.32 25.75
N LYS A 143 5.49 -1.10 25.39
CA LYS A 143 5.35 -2.48 25.88
C LYS A 143 6.44 -3.40 25.33
N ALA A 144 6.80 -3.26 24.05
CA ALA A 144 7.88 -4.05 23.45
C ALA A 144 9.24 -3.75 24.12
N GLN A 145 9.52 -2.49 24.42
CA GLN A 145 10.73 -2.07 25.15
C GLN A 145 10.73 -2.60 26.58
N ALA A 146 9.60 -2.50 27.29
CA ALA A 146 9.46 -3.02 28.66
C ALA A 146 9.62 -4.54 28.75
N LEU A 147 9.40 -5.27 27.64
CA LEU A 147 9.59 -6.72 27.57
C LEU A 147 11.05 -7.11 27.75
N GLY A 148 11.97 -6.31 27.20
CA GLY A 148 13.41 -6.56 27.22
C GLY A 148 13.87 -7.70 26.30
N ASP A 149 15.15 -7.68 25.93
CA ASP A 149 15.70 -8.58 24.90
C ASP A 149 15.59 -10.06 25.28
N ALA A 150 15.88 -10.42 26.52
CA ALA A 150 15.86 -11.82 26.99
C ALA A 150 14.44 -12.43 26.83
N LYS A 151 13.41 -11.68 27.24
CA LYS A 151 12.02 -12.14 27.11
C LYS A 151 11.59 -12.19 25.66
N TYR A 152 11.96 -11.19 24.85
CA TYR A 152 11.69 -11.19 23.42
C TYR A 152 12.29 -12.43 22.74
N GLN A 153 13.55 -12.75 22.97
CA GLN A 153 14.22 -13.93 22.40
C GLN A 153 13.53 -15.23 22.86
N GLN A 154 13.14 -15.32 24.13
CA GLN A 154 12.38 -16.45 24.64
C GLN A 154 11.06 -16.66 23.86
N LEU A 155 10.31 -15.59 23.60
CA LEU A 155 9.04 -15.66 22.85
C LEU A 155 9.27 -16.08 21.41
N MET A 156 10.33 -15.56 20.78
CA MET A 156 10.66 -15.85 19.39
C MET A 156 11.22 -17.26 19.18
N SER A 157 11.76 -17.91 20.22
CA SER A 157 12.20 -19.31 20.17
C SER A 157 11.05 -20.32 20.25
N ALA A 158 9.82 -19.87 20.51
CA ALA A 158 8.64 -20.72 20.50
C ALA A 158 8.36 -21.31 19.09
N PRO A 159 7.62 -22.43 18.99
CA PRO A 159 7.19 -22.98 17.71
C PRO A 159 6.52 -21.92 16.80
N PRO A 160 6.66 -22.02 15.47
CA PRO A 160 6.11 -21.05 14.52
C PRO A 160 4.65 -20.69 14.74
N THR A 161 3.81 -21.66 15.10
CA THR A 161 2.38 -21.49 15.38
C THR A 161 2.07 -20.75 16.69
N GLN A 162 3.08 -20.53 17.54
CA GLN A 162 2.91 -19.91 18.86
C GLN A 162 3.63 -18.56 19.00
N ARG A 163 4.76 -18.36 18.28
CA ARG A 163 5.65 -17.21 18.50
C ARG A 163 4.95 -15.87 18.31
N PHE A 164 4.15 -15.70 17.25
CA PHE A 164 3.45 -14.45 17.00
C PHE A 164 2.30 -14.21 17.99
N GLY A 165 1.60 -15.29 18.42
CA GLY A 165 0.59 -15.23 19.47
C GLY A 165 1.16 -14.81 20.82
N ASN A 166 2.26 -15.46 21.23
CA ASN A 166 2.95 -15.13 22.48
C ASN A 166 3.48 -13.68 22.46
N LEU A 167 4.07 -13.25 21.35
CA LEU A 167 4.58 -11.89 21.19
C LEU A 167 3.45 -10.88 21.22
N ALA A 168 2.38 -11.09 20.44
CA ALA A 168 1.21 -10.22 20.39
C ALA A 168 0.53 -10.06 21.77
N GLN A 169 0.43 -11.15 22.53
CA GLN A 169 -0.08 -11.11 23.89
C GLN A 169 0.82 -10.28 24.80
N ALA A 170 2.13 -10.49 24.74
CA ALA A 170 3.10 -9.78 25.59
C ALA A 170 3.13 -8.27 25.34
N VAL A 171 2.96 -7.83 24.07
CA VAL A 171 2.92 -6.40 23.72
C VAL A 171 1.51 -5.82 23.69
N GLY A 172 0.50 -6.58 24.16
CA GLY A 172 -0.89 -6.12 24.31
C GLY A 172 -1.70 -5.99 23.03
N LEU A 173 -1.24 -6.54 21.90
CA LEU A 173 -1.93 -6.48 20.63
C LEU A 173 -3.20 -7.33 20.59
N VAL A 174 -3.24 -8.46 21.31
CA VAL A 174 -4.46 -9.30 21.40
C VAL A 174 -5.58 -8.54 22.09
N ASP A 175 -5.31 -7.92 23.24
CA ASP A 175 -6.30 -7.11 23.96
C ASP A 175 -6.74 -5.90 23.14
N PHE A 176 -5.80 -5.28 22.42
CA PHE A 176 -6.11 -4.17 21.52
C PHE A 176 -7.06 -4.58 20.40
N ALA A 177 -6.82 -5.72 19.75
CA ALA A 177 -7.67 -6.26 18.69
C ALA A 177 -9.05 -6.68 19.22
N LYS A 178 -9.09 -7.28 20.42
CA LYS A 178 -10.34 -7.68 21.09
C LYS A 178 -11.27 -6.48 21.38
N GLN A 179 -10.71 -5.37 21.87
CA GLN A 179 -11.47 -4.13 22.09
C GLN A 179 -12.04 -3.53 20.79
N ARG A 180 -11.59 -4.02 19.63
CA ARG A 180 -11.99 -3.56 18.29
C ARG A 180 -12.78 -4.63 17.49
N GLY A 181 -13.34 -5.58 18.22
CA GLY A 181 -14.28 -6.55 17.66
C GLY A 181 -13.66 -7.83 17.09
N ILE A 182 -12.34 -8.03 17.23
CA ILE A 182 -11.71 -9.31 16.88
C ILE A 182 -11.74 -10.20 18.13
N ALA A 183 -12.56 -11.25 18.12
CA ALA A 183 -12.67 -12.17 19.24
C ALA A 183 -11.28 -12.79 19.57
N GLU A 184 -11.02 -13.04 20.85
CA GLU A 184 -9.70 -13.54 21.29
C GLU A 184 -9.29 -14.85 20.61
N ASP A 185 -10.21 -15.78 20.46
CA ASP A 185 -9.94 -17.07 19.80
C ASP A 185 -9.69 -16.88 18.29
N GLN A 186 -10.38 -15.95 17.65
CA GLN A 186 -10.11 -15.55 16.27
C GLN A 186 -8.73 -14.93 16.15
N ALA A 187 -8.35 -14.01 17.03
CA ALA A 187 -7.02 -13.42 17.07
C ALA A 187 -5.92 -14.49 17.23
N LYS A 188 -6.12 -15.47 18.12
CA LYS A 188 -5.19 -16.59 18.31
C LYS A 188 -5.04 -17.44 17.05
N GLN A 189 -6.15 -17.75 16.35
CA GLN A 189 -6.14 -18.50 15.09
C GLN A 189 -5.37 -17.73 14.00
N CYS A 190 -5.63 -16.42 13.83
CA CYS A 190 -4.93 -15.59 12.85
C CYS A 190 -3.42 -15.51 13.15
N LEU A 191 -3.04 -15.38 14.42
CA LEU A 191 -1.64 -15.32 14.85
C LEU A 191 -0.91 -16.66 14.72
N ALA A 192 -1.62 -17.77 14.73
CA ALA A 192 -1.08 -19.11 14.51
C ALA A 192 -0.95 -19.51 13.04
N ASP A 193 -1.51 -18.70 12.13
CA ASP A 193 -1.47 -18.96 10.68
C ASP A 193 -0.09 -18.63 10.09
N THR A 194 0.77 -19.65 10.09
CA THR A 194 2.13 -19.56 9.55
C THR A 194 2.15 -19.34 8.04
N ALA A 195 1.14 -19.84 7.31
CA ALA A 195 1.04 -19.64 5.88
C ALA A 195 0.73 -18.17 5.54
N ALA A 196 -0.15 -17.52 6.31
CA ALA A 196 -0.39 -16.09 6.19
C ALA A 196 0.87 -15.26 6.53
N ALA A 197 1.62 -15.63 7.58
CA ALA A 197 2.88 -14.96 7.94
C ALA A 197 3.94 -15.09 6.81
N GLU A 198 4.10 -16.29 6.24
CA GLU A 198 4.99 -16.51 5.10
C GLU A 198 4.54 -15.72 3.86
N LYS A 199 3.24 -15.63 3.61
CA LYS A 199 2.69 -14.84 2.50
C LYS A 199 3.02 -13.37 2.64
N LEU A 200 2.95 -12.81 3.85
CA LEU A 200 3.38 -11.44 4.13
C LEU A 200 4.88 -11.25 3.84
N ALA A 201 5.74 -12.15 4.31
CA ALA A 201 7.17 -12.08 4.06
C ALA A 201 7.51 -12.18 2.55
N LYS A 202 6.92 -13.13 1.83
CA LYS A 202 7.06 -13.25 0.36
C LYS A 202 6.54 -12.01 -0.38
N GLY A 203 5.50 -11.36 0.16
CA GLY A 203 5.01 -10.08 -0.36
C GLY A 203 6.06 -8.99 -0.31
N VAL A 204 6.85 -8.91 0.76
CA VAL A 204 7.99 -7.99 0.89
C VAL A 204 9.07 -8.28 -0.13
N GLU A 205 9.48 -9.55 -0.28
CA GLU A 205 10.49 -9.97 -1.27
C GLU A 205 10.07 -9.59 -2.70
N LYS A 206 8.80 -9.88 -3.06
CA LYS A 206 8.24 -9.54 -4.37
C LYS A 206 8.25 -8.03 -4.59
N ALA A 207 7.80 -7.24 -3.62
CA ALA A 207 7.73 -5.78 -3.73
C ALA A 207 9.13 -5.17 -3.84
N SER A 208 10.09 -5.63 -3.02
CA SER A 208 11.48 -5.18 -3.05
C SER A 208 12.14 -5.50 -4.40
N SER A 209 11.87 -6.67 -4.96
CA SER A 209 12.38 -7.05 -6.28
C SER A 209 11.76 -6.21 -7.41
N GLN A 210 10.43 -6.05 -7.38
CA GLN A 210 9.67 -5.40 -8.45
C GLN A 210 9.88 -3.88 -8.49
N TYR A 211 9.81 -3.22 -7.32
CA TYR A 211 9.80 -1.76 -7.21
C TYR A 211 11.06 -1.20 -6.56
N LYS A 212 12.04 -2.05 -6.21
CA LYS A 212 13.26 -1.63 -5.50
C LYS A 212 12.94 -0.85 -4.22
N ILE A 213 11.99 -1.41 -3.43
CA ILE A 213 11.60 -0.81 -2.15
C ILE A 213 12.69 -1.06 -1.13
N ASP A 214 13.18 0.01 -0.53
CA ASP A 214 14.24 0.03 0.49
C ASP A 214 13.78 0.66 1.82
N GLY A 215 12.54 1.16 1.86
CA GLY A 215 11.95 1.79 3.05
C GLY A 215 10.44 1.93 2.97
N THR A 216 9.85 2.38 4.08
CA THR A 216 8.40 2.62 4.21
C THR A 216 8.14 4.00 4.82
N PRO A 217 7.05 4.70 4.43
CA PRO A 217 6.13 4.30 3.38
C PRO A 217 6.76 4.40 1.99
N THR A 218 6.36 3.53 1.07
CA THR A 218 6.67 3.65 -0.35
C THR A 218 5.37 3.63 -1.16
N PHE A 219 5.24 4.54 -2.10
CA PHE A 219 4.03 4.72 -2.90
C PHE A 219 4.23 4.26 -4.34
N ILE A 220 3.23 3.53 -4.85
CA ILE A 220 3.12 3.16 -6.25
C ILE A 220 1.85 3.82 -6.80
N LEU A 221 2.00 4.61 -7.83
CA LEU A 221 0.89 5.32 -8.48
C LEU A 221 0.79 4.84 -9.93
N ASN A 222 -0.33 4.20 -10.27
CA ASN A 222 -0.54 3.58 -11.59
C ASN A 222 0.63 2.67 -12.02
N ASP A 223 1.05 1.77 -11.12
CA ASP A 223 2.15 0.81 -11.29
C ASP A 223 3.57 1.43 -11.39
N VAL A 224 3.70 2.74 -11.18
CA VAL A 224 4.98 3.46 -11.16
C VAL A 224 5.34 3.81 -9.71
N LYS A 225 6.57 3.46 -9.27
CA LYS A 225 7.08 3.91 -7.97
C LYS A 225 7.26 5.41 -7.97
N VAL A 226 6.73 6.08 -6.94
CA VAL A 226 6.86 7.52 -6.76
C VAL A 226 8.08 7.79 -5.88
N ASP A 227 9.14 8.32 -6.48
CA ASP A 227 10.37 8.60 -5.76
C ASP A 227 10.29 9.89 -4.93
N ASN A 228 11.08 9.97 -3.84
CA ASN A 228 11.17 11.11 -2.95
C ASN A 228 9.86 11.52 -2.28
N VAL A 229 8.97 10.55 -2.03
CA VAL A 229 7.69 10.73 -1.34
C VAL A 229 7.67 9.89 -0.08
N ALA A 230 7.55 10.56 1.08
CA ALA A 230 7.50 9.90 2.39
C ALA A 230 6.40 10.46 3.31
N ASN A 231 5.67 11.50 2.91
CA ASN A 231 4.61 12.15 3.68
C ASN A 231 3.52 12.70 2.76
N TRP A 232 2.42 13.16 3.34
CA TRP A 232 1.28 13.67 2.59
C TRP A 232 1.62 14.89 1.74
N ALA A 233 2.42 15.83 2.27
CA ALA A 233 2.79 17.05 1.56
C ALA A 233 3.55 16.77 0.25
N SER A 234 4.38 15.70 0.23
CA SER A 234 5.11 15.27 -0.96
C SER A 234 4.29 14.37 -1.90
N LEU A 235 3.29 13.63 -1.38
CA LEU A 235 2.42 12.78 -2.20
C LEU A 235 1.34 13.60 -2.94
N GLN A 236 0.77 14.60 -2.29
CA GLN A 236 -0.36 15.38 -2.84
C GLN A 236 -0.07 16.00 -4.22
N PRO A 237 1.10 16.60 -4.50
CA PRO A 237 1.43 17.07 -5.84
C PRO A 237 1.43 15.97 -6.89
N LYS A 238 1.88 14.75 -6.53
CA LYS A 238 1.92 13.60 -7.44
C LYS A 238 0.53 13.08 -7.78
N LEU A 239 -0.40 13.12 -6.85
CA LEU A 239 -1.81 12.82 -7.11
C LEU A 239 -2.43 13.85 -8.06
N LYS A 240 -2.10 15.15 -7.90
CA LYS A 240 -2.53 16.20 -8.83
C LYS A 240 -1.96 15.98 -10.24
N GLU A 241 -0.68 15.64 -10.35
CA GLU A 241 -0.05 15.29 -11.64
C GLU A 241 -0.75 14.09 -12.30
N ALA A 242 -1.27 13.14 -11.51
CA ALA A 242 -2.03 11.98 -12.00
C ALA A 242 -3.51 12.27 -12.36
N GLY A 243 -3.98 13.52 -12.24
CA GLY A 243 -5.33 13.92 -12.61
C GLY A 243 -6.36 13.98 -11.47
N ILE A 244 -5.91 13.93 -10.19
CA ILE A 244 -6.77 14.06 -9.00
C ILE A 244 -7.10 15.53 -8.71
#